data_295c8fda2d532885d2d8c084fc59958d
#
_entry.id   295c8fda2d532885d2d8c084fc59958d
#
_cell.length_a   1.000
_cell.length_b   1.000
_cell.length_c   1.000
_cell.angle_alpha   90.00
_cell.angle_beta   90.00
_cell.angle_gamma   90.00
#
_symmetry.space_group_name_H-M   'P 1'
#
loop_
_entity.id
_entity.type
_entity.pdbx_description
1 polymer ?
#
loop_
_entity_poly.entity_id
_entity_poly.type
_entity_poly.pdbx_seq_one_letter_code
_entity_poly.pdbx_strand_id
1 'polypeptide(L)'
;GAGGTSTGVESARIDGEQCAKVIACVNHDANAIASHAANHPEALHFTEDIRTLELSPLVEHLKKSKVQYPSASVVLWASLECTNFSKAKGGQPRDADSRTLAEHLFRYIEAIDPDYIQIENVEEFMSWGPMDENGKPLSMQKGKDYTKWVCSVKSYGYNFDHRILNAADFGAYTSRKRFFGVFGKKGLPIVFPEPTHCKEGKQDMFGSILKWKPVKDVLDLEDEGTSIFTRKKPLSENTLERIYAGLIKFVAGGKDKWLLK
;
A
#
# COMPACT_ATOMS: atom_id res chain seq x y z
N GLY A 1 -3.58 -5.90 -3.01
CA GLY A 1 -2.73 -6.97 -2.48
C GLY A 1 -3.53 -8.10 -1.86
N ALA A 2 -2.85 -9.11 -1.31
CA ALA A 2 -3.45 -10.36 -0.84
C ALA A 2 -4.00 -10.31 0.61
N GLY A 3 -4.34 -9.13 1.14
CA GLY A 3 -5.05 -9.00 2.43
C GLY A 3 -4.23 -8.46 3.61
N GLY A 4 -2.94 -8.09 3.43
CA GLY A 4 -2.14 -7.59 4.55
C GLY A 4 -2.72 -6.36 5.25
N THR A 5 -3.28 -5.42 4.50
CA THR A 5 -3.99 -4.26 5.07
C THR A 5 -5.24 -4.70 5.84
N SER A 6 -6.03 -5.59 5.26
CA SER A 6 -7.25 -6.11 5.89
C SER A 6 -6.96 -6.81 7.20
N THR A 7 -5.91 -7.64 7.24
CA THR A 7 -5.42 -8.28 8.47
C THR A 7 -5.02 -7.24 9.52
N GLY A 8 -4.31 -6.19 9.13
CA GLY A 8 -3.94 -5.10 10.03
C GLY A 8 -5.16 -4.36 10.59
N VAL A 9 -6.14 -4.05 9.73
CA VAL A 9 -7.39 -3.39 10.14
C VAL A 9 -8.18 -4.26 11.12
N GLU A 10 -8.38 -5.54 10.82
CA GLU A 10 -9.15 -6.45 11.68
C GLU A 10 -8.41 -6.86 12.96
N SER A 11 -7.09 -6.66 13.00
CA SER A 11 -6.29 -6.83 14.20
C SER A 11 -6.32 -5.63 15.14
N ALA A 12 -6.85 -4.48 14.68
CA ALA A 12 -6.93 -3.27 15.51
C ALA A 12 -7.89 -3.47 16.68
N ARG A 13 -7.48 -2.99 17.85
CA ARG A 13 -8.25 -3.11 19.11
C ARG A 13 -8.32 -1.76 19.80
N ILE A 14 -9.47 -1.48 20.39
CA ILE A 14 -9.68 -0.39 21.34
C ILE A 14 -10.21 -1.04 22.61
N ASP A 15 -9.54 -0.83 23.73
CA ASP A 15 -9.87 -1.45 25.03
C ASP A 15 -9.98 -2.98 24.97
N GLY A 16 -9.18 -3.61 24.11
CA GLY A 16 -9.13 -5.05 23.88
C GLY A 16 -10.17 -5.59 22.89
N GLU A 17 -11.13 -4.79 22.47
CA GLU A 17 -12.16 -5.17 21.50
C GLU A 17 -11.82 -4.79 20.07
N GLN A 18 -12.23 -5.61 19.11
CA GLN A 18 -12.07 -5.32 17.68
C GLN A 18 -12.86 -4.07 17.31
N CYS A 19 -12.19 -3.06 16.76
CA CYS A 19 -12.79 -1.78 16.44
C CYS A 19 -13.06 -1.56 14.94
N ALA A 20 -12.65 -2.48 14.07
CA ALA A 20 -12.84 -2.37 12.63
C ALA A 20 -13.09 -3.73 11.98
N LYS A 21 -13.91 -3.75 10.93
CA LYS A 21 -14.22 -4.94 10.14
C LYS A 21 -14.11 -4.62 8.66
N VAL A 22 -13.49 -5.52 7.90
CA VAL A 22 -13.43 -5.43 6.45
C VAL A 22 -14.68 -6.07 5.87
N ILE A 23 -15.50 -5.29 5.18
CA ILE A 23 -16.79 -5.76 4.64
C ILE A 23 -16.70 -6.13 3.16
N ALA A 24 -15.76 -5.56 2.41
CA ALA A 24 -15.58 -5.88 0.98
C ALA A 24 -14.15 -5.68 0.53
N CYS A 25 -13.76 -6.45 -0.51
CA CYS A 25 -12.48 -6.36 -1.18
C CYS A 25 -12.66 -6.44 -2.69
N VAL A 26 -12.02 -5.53 -3.43
CA VAL A 26 -11.99 -5.50 -4.89
C VAL A 26 -10.56 -5.63 -5.38
N ASN A 27 -10.30 -6.58 -6.27
CA ASN A 27 -9.01 -6.72 -6.96
C ASN A 27 -9.22 -7.46 -8.28
N HIS A 28 -8.49 -7.07 -9.34
CA HIS A 28 -8.55 -7.75 -10.63
C HIS A 28 -7.76 -9.07 -10.66
N ASP A 29 -6.83 -9.29 -9.73
CA ASP A 29 -6.02 -10.51 -9.64
C ASP A 29 -6.76 -11.58 -8.84
N ALA A 30 -7.15 -12.67 -9.51
CA ALA A 30 -7.86 -13.80 -8.90
C ALA A 30 -7.06 -14.49 -7.77
N ASN A 31 -5.72 -14.54 -7.86
CA ASN A 31 -4.91 -15.13 -6.80
C ASN A 31 -4.89 -14.23 -5.56
N ALA A 32 -4.87 -12.90 -5.75
CA ALA A 32 -4.97 -11.96 -4.64
C ALA A 32 -6.33 -12.07 -3.95
N ILE A 33 -7.41 -12.22 -4.71
CA ILE A 33 -8.77 -12.42 -4.16
C ILE A 33 -8.87 -13.78 -3.46
N ALA A 34 -8.36 -14.86 -4.03
CA ALA A 34 -8.37 -16.18 -3.39
C ALA A 34 -7.62 -16.17 -2.06
N SER A 35 -6.44 -15.53 -2.01
CA SER A 35 -5.68 -15.37 -0.78
C SER A 35 -6.41 -14.50 0.25
N HIS A 36 -7.04 -13.42 -0.20
CA HIS A 36 -7.83 -12.55 0.67
C HIS A 36 -9.03 -13.29 1.26
N ALA A 37 -9.79 -14.03 0.43
CA ALA A 37 -10.96 -14.77 0.84
C ALA A 37 -10.62 -15.90 1.85
N ALA A 38 -9.46 -16.54 1.69
CA ALA A 38 -9.00 -17.55 2.65
C ALA A 38 -8.74 -16.97 4.05
N ASN A 39 -8.32 -15.70 4.15
CA ASN A 39 -8.01 -15.04 5.41
C ASN A 39 -9.16 -14.17 5.95
N HIS A 40 -10.06 -13.72 5.08
CA HIS A 40 -11.19 -12.85 5.40
C HIS A 40 -12.48 -13.36 4.75
N PRO A 41 -12.98 -14.56 5.13
CA PRO A 41 -14.09 -15.22 4.44
C PRO A 41 -15.42 -14.49 4.58
N GLU A 42 -15.58 -13.62 5.56
CA GLU A 42 -16.81 -12.85 5.78
C GLU A 42 -16.92 -11.59 4.91
N ALA A 43 -15.82 -11.17 4.27
CA ALA A 43 -15.86 -10.03 3.38
C ALA A 43 -16.46 -10.40 2.03
N LEU A 44 -17.18 -9.48 1.40
CA LEU A 44 -17.63 -9.64 0.01
C LEU A 44 -16.44 -9.44 -0.94
N HIS A 45 -16.25 -10.37 -1.89
CA HIS A 45 -15.11 -10.37 -2.79
C HIS A 45 -15.52 -10.13 -4.23
N PHE A 46 -14.81 -9.22 -4.92
CA PHE A 46 -14.98 -8.93 -6.33
C PHE A 46 -13.65 -9.16 -7.06
N THR A 47 -13.64 -10.10 -8.02
CA THR A 47 -12.49 -10.34 -8.91
C THR A 47 -12.68 -9.51 -10.18
N GLU A 48 -12.63 -8.20 -10.05
CA GLU A 48 -12.97 -7.28 -11.13
C GLU A 48 -12.06 -6.06 -11.14
N ASP A 49 -12.06 -5.37 -12.27
CA ASP A 49 -11.37 -4.09 -12.42
C ASP A 49 -12.17 -2.97 -11.72
N ILE A 50 -11.49 -2.17 -10.92
CA ILE A 50 -12.10 -1.02 -10.22
C ILE A 50 -12.74 -0.01 -11.17
N ARG A 51 -12.32 0.02 -12.44
CA ARG A 51 -12.84 0.93 -13.47
C ARG A 51 -14.23 0.54 -13.94
N THR A 52 -14.53 -0.75 -13.98
CA THR A 52 -15.72 -1.31 -14.63
C THR A 52 -16.65 -2.03 -13.65
N LEU A 53 -16.22 -2.31 -12.43
CA LEU A 53 -17.03 -2.98 -11.41
C LEU A 53 -18.41 -2.32 -11.29
N GLU A 54 -19.48 -3.14 -11.37
CA GLU A 54 -20.84 -2.72 -11.02
C GLU A 54 -20.94 -2.50 -9.50
N LEU A 55 -21.27 -1.28 -9.07
CA LEU A 55 -21.20 -0.89 -7.66
C LEU A 55 -22.47 -1.22 -6.84
N SER A 56 -23.59 -1.52 -7.51
CA SER A 56 -24.85 -1.80 -6.80
C SER A 56 -24.75 -2.92 -5.78
N PRO A 57 -24.10 -4.09 -6.05
CA PRO A 57 -23.94 -5.14 -5.05
C PRO A 57 -23.09 -4.70 -3.85
N LEU A 58 -22.05 -3.88 -4.08
CA LEU A 58 -21.23 -3.32 -3.01
C LEU A 58 -22.04 -2.37 -2.12
N VAL A 59 -22.82 -1.46 -2.74
CA VAL A 59 -23.68 -0.50 -2.04
C VAL A 59 -24.75 -1.21 -1.22
N GLU A 60 -25.39 -2.26 -1.76
CA GLU A 60 -26.37 -3.06 -1.03
C GLU A 60 -25.74 -3.77 0.16
N HIS A 61 -24.54 -4.33 0.00
CA HIS A 61 -23.82 -4.97 1.08
C HIS A 61 -23.45 -3.96 2.18
N LEU A 62 -22.99 -2.76 1.81
CA LEU A 62 -22.73 -1.67 2.74
C LEU A 62 -23.99 -1.28 3.51
N LYS A 63 -25.15 -1.13 2.85
CA LYS A 63 -26.43 -0.83 3.52
C LYS A 63 -26.78 -1.89 4.57
N LYS A 64 -26.63 -3.18 4.24
CA LYS A 64 -26.85 -4.29 5.19
C LYS A 64 -25.88 -4.20 6.38
N SER A 65 -24.61 -3.92 6.13
CA SER A 65 -23.60 -3.73 7.18
C SER A 65 -23.93 -2.53 8.08
N LYS A 66 -24.43 -1.43 7.53
CA LYS A 66 -24.85 -0.26 8.31
C LYS A 66 -26.08 -0.54 9.17
N VAL A 67 -26.98 -1.45 8.79
CA VAL A 67 -28.06 -1.90 9.67
C VAL A 67 -27.50 -2.64 10.88
N GLN A 68 -26.49 -3.47 10.70
CA GLN A 68 -25.82 -4.21 11.78
C GLN A 68 -24.95 -3.30 12.67
N TYR A 69 -24.30 -2.30 12.07
CA TYR A 69 -23.37 -1.37 12.73
C TYR A 69 -23.73 0.09 12.44
N PRO A 70 -24.86 0.61 12.97
CA PRO A 70 -25.41 1.89 12.57
C PRO A 70 -24.51 3.10 12.89
N SER A 71 -23.71 3.02 13.95
CA SER A 71 -22.77 4.06 14.38
C SER A 71 -21.38 3.93 13.78
N ALA A 72 -21.07 2.84 13.05
CA ALA A 72 -19.75 2.65 12.48
C ALA A 72 -19.47 3.67 11.37
N SER A 73 -18.28 4.24 11.36
CA SER A 73 -17.77 5.02 10.22
C SER A 73 -17.43 4.12 9.03
N VAL A 74 -17.68 4.63 7.84
CA VAL A 74 -17.34 3.96 6.59
C VAL A 74 -15.97 4.43 6.12
N VAL A 75 -15.03 3.48 5.95
CA VAL A 75 -13.68 3.76 5.47
C VAL A 75 -13.48 3.10 4.11
N LEU A 76 -13.15 3.91 3.10
CA LEU A 76 -12.72 3.45 1.79
C LEU A 76 -11.19 3.41 1.75
N TRP A 77 -10.60 2.21 1.70
CA TRP A 77 -9.16 2.04 1.51
C TRP A 77 -8.83 1.81 0.04
N ALA A 78 -7.88 2.57 -0.50
CA ALA A 78 -7.41 2.41 -1.86
C ALA A 78 -5.88 2.35 -1.92
N SER A 79 -5.36 1.19 -2.34
CA SER A 79 -3.94 0.99 -2.70
C SER A 79 -3.86 0.89 -4.22
N LEU A 80 -3.90 2.04 -4.87
CA LEU A 80 -3.99 2.15 -6.33
C LEU A 80 -2.68 1.71 -6.97
N GLU A 81 -2.76 1.03 -8.12
CA GLU A 81 -1.57 0.59 -8.83
C GLU A 81 -0.70 1.79 -9.26
N CYS A 82 0.60 1.71 -8.93
CA CYS A 82 1.55 2.80 -9.16
C CYS A 82 2.68 2.41 -10.10
N THR A 83 2.43 1.49 -11.03
CA THR A 83 3.46 0.97 -11.95
C THR A 83 4.19 2.07 -12.73
N ASN A 84 3.55 3.23 -12.90
CA ASN A 84 4.11 4.39 -13.57
C ASN A 84 4.89 5.36 -12.67
N PHE A 85 4.80 5.23 -11.35
CA PHE A 85 5.51 6.12 -10.41
C PHE A 85 6.73 5.45 -9.77
N SER A 86 6.80 4.11 -9.78
CA SER A 86 7.85 3.36 -9.11
C SER A 86 9.18 3.41 -9.89
N LYS A 87 10.27 3.74 -9.19
CA LYS A 87 11.66 3.67 -9.68
C LYS A 87 12.10 2.25 -10.07
N ALA A 88 11.37 1.23 -9.62
CA ALA A 88 11.74 -0.18 -9.82
C ALA A 88 11.59 -0.68 -11.26
N LYS A 89 10.92 0.04 -12.15
CA LYS A 89 10.61 -0.38 -13.54
C LYS A 89 11.63 -0.01 -14.61
N GLY A 90 12.86 0.41 -14.25
CA GLY A 90 14.01 0.45 -15.17
C GLY A 90 13.79 1.07 -16.56
N GLY A 91 12.97 2.13 -16.72
CA GLY A 91 12.87 2.88 -17.98
C GLY A 91 11.91 2.32 -19.05
N GLN A 92 11.07 1.34 -18.74
CA GLN A 92 10.01 0.87 -19.65
C GLN A 92 8.96 1.97 -19.90
N PRO A 93 8.31 2.00 -21.10
CA PRO A 93 7.23 2.94 -21.41
C PRO A 93 6.15 2.89 -20.31
N ARG A 94 5.67 4.05 -19.91
CA ARG A 94 4.67 4.19 -18.86
C ARG A 94 3.28 4.05 -19.46
N ASP A 95 2.49 3.15 -18.90
CA ASP A 95 1.12 2.93 -19.30
C ASP A 95 0.26 4.13 -18.84
N ALA A 96 -0.36 4.82 -19.80
CA ALA A 96 -1.25 5.94 -19.53
C ALA A 96 -2.47 5.52 -18.69
N ASP A 97 -2.96 4.30 -18.89
CA ASP A 97 -4.16 3.78 -18.21
C ASP A 97 -3.97 3.64 -16.69
N SER A 98 -2.78 3.28 -16.22
CA SER A 98 -2.54 3.15 -14.77
C SER A 98 -2.52 4.51 -14.04
N ARG A 99 -2.44 5.63 -14.77
CA ARG A 99 -2.56 6.99 -14.21
C ARG A 99 -4.01 7.34 -13.93
N THR A 100 -4.93 6.77 -14.67
CA THR A 100 -6.38 7.02 -14.54
C THR A 100 -7.01 6.30 -13.37
N LEU A 101 -6.34 5.29 -12.78
CA LEU A 101 -6.91 4.53 -11.66
C LEU A 101 -7.28 5.42 -10.45
N ALA A 102 -6.51 6.48 -10.19
CA ALA A 102 -6.84 7.45 -9.16
C ALA A 102 -8.13 8.24 -9.47
N GLU A 103 -8.42 8.47 -10.76
CA GLU A 103 -9.63 9.17 -11.21
C GLU A 103 -10.88 8.30 -11.05
N HIS A 104 -10.75 6.97 -11.17
CA HIS A 104 -11.86 6.05 -10.94
C HIS A 104 -12.30 5.95 -9.47
N LEU A 105 -11.53 6.51 -8.54
CA LEU A 105 -11.93 6.58 -7.13
C LEU A 105 -13.20 7.41 -6.93
N PHE A 106 -13.46 8.42 -7.78
CA PHE A 106 -14.63 9.30 -7.64
C PHE A 106 -15.94 8.54 -7.70
N ARG A 107 -16.08 7.53 -8.57
CA ARG A 107 -17.29 6.73 -8.66
C ARG A 107 -17.59 5.96 -7.37
N TYR A 108 -16.54 5.54 -6.63
CA TYR A 108 -16.69 4.91 -5.32
C TYR A 108 -17.06 5.91 -4.24
N ILE A 109 -16.47 7.12 -4.28
CA ILE A 109 -16.82 8.20 -3.35
C ILE A 109 -18.31 8.54 -3.51
N GLU A 110 -18.79 8.70 -4.73
CA GLU A 110 -20.18 9.03 -5.04
C GLU A 110 -21.16 7.91 -4.64
N ALA A 111 -20.77 6.63 -4.86
CA ALA A 111 -21.64 5.49 -4.58
C ALA A 111 -21.69 5.11 -3.08
N ILE A 112 -20.58 5.27 -2.35
CA ILE A 112 -20.41 4.77 -0.97
C ILE A 112 -20.58 5.90 0.05
N ASP A 113 -20.26 7.14 -0.33
CA ASP A 113 -20.19 8.33 0.55
C ASP A 113 -19.39 8.04 1.85
N PRO A 114 -18.09 7.63 1.76
CA PRO A 114 -17.34 7.19 2.92
C PRO A 114 -17.05 8.36 3.87
N ASP A 115 -16.96 8.07 5.17
CA ASP A 115 -16.55 9.04 6.18
C ASP A 115 -15.04 9.34 6.09
N TYR A 116 -14.26 8.31 5.73
CA TYR A 116 -12.83 8.43 5.48
C TYR A 116 -12.42 7.73 4.19
N ILE A 117 -11.46 8.33 3.49
CA ILE A 117 -10.77 7.71 2.36
C ILE A 117 -9.30 7.62 2.72
N GLN A 118 -8.75 6.42 2.71
CA GLN A 118 -7.34 6.16 2.99
C GLN A 118 -6.63 5.67 1.73
N ILE A 119 -5.56 6.35 1.37
CA ILE A 119 -4.76 6.08 0.18
C ILE A 119 -3.39 5.57 0.60
N GLU A 120 -2.99 4.40 0.12
CA GLU A 120 -1.61 3.92 0.20
C GLU A 120 -0.96 3.97 -1.18
N ASN A 121 0.28 4.47 -1.26
CA ASN A 121 1.02 4.50 -2.51
C ASN A 121 2.54 4.60 -2.26
N VAL A 122 3.33 4.61 -3.32
CA VAL A 122 4.74 4.97 -3.25
C VAL A 122 4.90 6.47 -3.03
N GLU A 123 6.05 6.89 -2.49
CA GLU A 123 6.37 8.31 -2.27
C GLU A 123 6.30 9.13 -3.56
N GLU A 124 6.68 8.53 -4.69
CA GLU A 124 6.65 9.13 -6.00
C GLU A 124 5.24 9.50 -6.51
N PHE A 125 4.18 9.00 -5.89
CA PHE A 125 2.78 9.38 -6.21
C PHE A 125 2.57 10.90 -6.13
N MET A 126 3.18 11.56 -5.15
CA MET A 126 3.14 13.02 -5.04
C MET A 126 3.80 13.76 -6.22
N SER A 127 4.56 13.05 -7.04
CA SER A 127 5.22 13.58 -8.23
C SER A 127 4.38 13.40 -9.50
N TRP A 128 3.16 12.88 -9.38
CA TRP A 128 2.26 12.68 -10.49
C TRP A 128 1.96 14.02 -11.19
N GLY A 129 2.30 14.09 -12.47
CA GLY A 129 2.16 15.25 -13.33
C GLY A 129 2.17 14.85 -14.81
N PRO A 130 1.93 15.79 -15.73
CA PRO A 130 1.89 15.54 -17.17
C PRO A 130 3.16 14.89 -17.70
N MET A 131 3.01 14.15 -18.80
CA MET A 131 4.12 13.55 -19.57
C MET A 131 4.29 14.24 -20.92
N ASP A 132 5.50 14.15 -21.46
CA ASP A 132 5.77 14.53 -22.86
C ASP A 132 5.27 13.44 -23.84
N GLU A 133 5.41 13.70 -25.13
CA GLU A 133 5.01 12.79 -26.21
C GLU A 133 5.74 11.42 -26.16
N ASN A 134 6.88 11.36 -25.49
CA ASN A 134 7.67 10.14 -25.30
C ASN A 134 7.37 9.43 -23.96
N GLY A 135 6.34 9.86 -23.22
CA GLY A 135 5.98 9.29 -21.95
C GLY A 135 6.93 9.63 -20.79
N LYS A 136 7.76 10.68 -20.90
CA LYS A 136 8.63 11.17 -19.82
C LYS A 136 7.92 12.25 -19.02
N PRO A 137 8.05 12.26 -17.67
CA PRO A 137 7.48 13.30 -16.84
C PRO A 137 8.05 14.69 -17.18
N LEU A 138 7.18 15.66 -17.34
CA LEU A 138 7.58 17.07 -17.47
C LEU A 138 8.02 17.57 -16.09
N SER A 139 9.31 17.76 -15.90
CA SER A 139 9.91 18.13 -14.60
C SER A 139 9.33 19.41 -14.02
N MET A 140 9.04 20.42 -14.83
CA MET A 140 8.44 21.70 -14.42
C MET A 140 6.97 21.59 -13.99
N GLN A 141 6.28 20.47 -14.29
CA GLN A 141 4.89 20.23 -13.94
C GLN A 141 4.72 19.06 -12.97
N LYS A 142 5.82 18.70 -12.30
CA LYS A 142 5.84 17.65 -11.28
C LYS A 142 4.83 17.93 -10.17
N GLY A 143 3.97 16.95 -9.86
CA GLY A 143 2.96 17.05 -8.80
C GLY A 143 1.68 17.80 -9.19
N LYS A 144 1.57 18.32 -10.42
CA LYS A 144 0.40 19.10 -10.86
C LYS A 144 -0.89 18.24 -10.85
N ASP A 145 -0.83 17.04 -11.41
CA ASP A 145 -1.99 16.14 -11.48
C ASP A 145 -2.35 15.59 -10.09
N TYR A 146 -1.35 15.29 -9.26
CA TYR A 146 -1.56 14.94 -7.85
C TYR A 146 -2.31 16.05 -7.10
N THR A 147 -1.86 17.30 -7.22
CA THR A 147 -2.50 18.43 -6.57
C THR A 147 -3.93 18.63 -7.06
N LYS A 148 -4.16 18.55 -8.38
CA LYS A 148 -5.49 18.63 -8.98
C LYS A 148 -6.39 17.53 -8.44
N TRP A 149 -5.90 16.29 -8.42
CA TRP A 149 -6.65 15.14 -7.91
C TRP A 149 -7.02 15.31 -6.42
N VAL A 150 -6.07 15.72 -5.57
CA VAL A 150 -6.35 16.02 -4.15
C VAL A 150 -7.42 17.09 -4.01
N CYS A 151 -7.33 18.18 -4.79
CA CYS A 151 -8.34 19.24 -4.78
C CYS A 151 -9.71 18.73 -5.21
N SER A 152 -9.77 17.84 -6.21
CA SER A 152 -11.02 17.24 -6.68
C SER A 152 -11.66 16.35 -5.59
N VAL A 153 -10.88 15.52 -4.88
CA VAL A 153 -11.43 14.75 -3.74
C VAL A 153 -11.91 15.68 -2.63
N LYS A 154 -11.15 16.74 -2.32
CA LYS A 154 -11.57 17.74 -1.31
C LYS A 154 -12.88 18.45 -1.66
N SER A 155 -13.21 18.61 -2.94
CA SER A 155 -14.46 19.26 -3.36
C SER A 155 -15.70 18.46 -2.98
N TYR A 156 -15.59 17.16 -2.68
CA TYR A 156 -16.65 16.33 -2.10
C TYR A 156 -16.85 16.57 -0.58
N GLY A 157 -16.20 17.56 0.00
CA GLY A 157 -16.39 17.91 1.41
C GLY A 157 -15.41 17.28 2.38
N TYR A 158 -14.23 16.87 1.91
CA TYR A 158 -13.17 16.26 2.72
C TYR A 158 -12.08 17.27 3.09
N ASN A 159 -11.52 17.12 4.28
CA ASN A 159 -10.20 17.62 4.65
C ASN A 159 -9.15 16.58 4.26
N PHE A 160 -7.89 16.98 4.10
CA PHE A 160 -6.82 16.09 3.68
C PHE A 160 -5.53 16.36 4.43
N ASP A 161 -4.87 15.32 4.88
CA ASP A 161 -3.48 15.31 5.32
C ASP A 161 -2.78 14.03 4.87
N HIS A 162 -1.45 14.02 4.89
CA HIS A 162 -0.66 12.86 4.48
C HIS A 162 0.65 12.75 5.26
N ARG A 163 1.20 11.52 5.31
CA ARG A 163 2.53 11.24 5.86
C ARG A 163 3.26 10.25 4.97
N ILE A 164 4.58 10.34 4.97
CA ILE A 164 5.44 9.25 4.50
C ILE A 164 5.81 8.43 5.74
N LEU A 165 5.30 7.21 5.82
CA LEU A 165 5.56 6.32 6.94
C LEU A 165 6.54 5.24 6.53
N ASN A 166 7.47 4.93 7.43
CA ASN A 166 8.42 3.85 7.28
C ASN A 166 7.99 2.67 8.16
N ALA A 167 7.74 1.52 7.56
CA ALA A 167 7.26 0.34 8.29
C ALA A 167 8.16 -0.06 9.48
N ALA A 168 9.47 0.19 9.39
CA ALA A 168 10.40 -0.07 10.49
C ALA A 168 10.10 0.77 11.75
N ASP A 169 9.56 1.98 11.58
CA ASP A 169 9.21 2.88 12.69
C ASP A 169 8.02 2.36 13.51
N PHE A 170 7.33 1.33 12.99
CA PHE A 170 6.19 0.65 13.60
C PHE A 170 6.48 -0.82 13.93
N GLY A 171 7.76 -1.21 13.98
CA GLY A 171 8.20 -2.53 14.39
C GLY A 171 8.17 -3.61 13.31
N ALA A 172 7.97 -3.24 12.04
CA ALA A 172 8.12 -4.18 10.94
C ALA A 172 9.60 -4.48 10.64
N TYR A 173 9.88 -5.68 10.14
CA TYR A 173 11.22 -6.14 9.79
C TYR A 173 11.68 -5.63 8.41
N THR A 174 11.22 -4.45 8.01
CA THR A 174 11.56 -3.81 6.73
C THR A 174 11.49 -2.29 6.83
N SER A 175 12.42 -1.60 6.18
CA SER A 175 12.43 -0.15 6.07
C SER A 175 11.63 0.37 4.86
N ARG A 176 10.51 -0.29 4.56
CA ARG A 176 9.62 0.09 3.44
C ARG A 176 8.90 1.40 3.73
N LYS A 177 9.22 2.43 2.96
CA LYS A 177 8.54 3.73 3.02
C LYS A 177 7.36 3.76 2.07
N ARG A 178 6.24 4.33 2.53
CA ARG A 178 5.03 4.53 1.73
C ARG A 178 4.37 5.85 2.07
N PHE A 179 3.73 6.40 1.05
CA PHE A 179 2.79 7.49 1.19
C PHE A 179 1.48 6.95 1.77
N PHE A 180 0.97 7.64 2.78
CA PHE A 180 -0.36 7.44 3.33
C PHE A 180 -1.08 8.78 3.30
N GLY A 181 -2.15 8.87 2.49
CA GLY A 181 -3.05 10.01 2.45
C GLY A 181 -4.37 9.68 3.11
N VAL A 182 -4.88 10.58 3.93
CA VAL A 182 -6.16 10.43 4.60
C VAL A 182 -7.04 11.62 4.26
N PHE A 183 -8.21 11.32 3.69
CA PHE A 183 -9.29 12.27 3.56
C PHE A 183 -10.34 11.94 4.63
N GLY A 184 -10.71 12.90 5.46
CA GLY A 184 -11.80 12.79 6.42
C GLY A 184 -12.90 13.81 6.08
N LYS A 185 -14.18 13.42 6.17
CA LYS A 185 -15.29 14.36 6.02
C LYS A 185 -15.10 15.56 6.95
N LYS A 186 -15.54 16.74 6.56
CA LYS A 186 -15.45 17.96 7.38
C LYS A 186 -16.04 17.72 8.77
N GLY A 187 -15.26 18.06 9.80
CA GLY A 187 -15.61 17.82 11.20
C GLY A 187 -15.06 16.51 11.79
N LEU A 188 -14.55 15.60 10.95
CA LEU A 188 -13.87 14.40 11.43
C LEU A 188 -12.36 14.64 11.58
N PRO A 189 -11.73 14.13 12.65
CA PRO A 189 -10.30 14.28 12.87
C PRO A 189 -9.49 13.43 11.90
N ILE A 190 -8.33 13.94 11.45
CA ILE A 190 -7.33 13.15 10.73
C ILE A 190 -6.16 12.94 11.67
N VAL A 191 -5.85 11.67 11.94
CA VAL A 191 -4.80 11.26 12.88
C VAL A 191 -3.88 10.26 12.20
N PHE A 192 -2.57 10.37 12.45
CA PHE A 192 -1.57 9.39 12.05
C PHE A 192 -0.95 8.74 13.29
N PRO A 193 -0.53 7.47 13.19
CA PRO A 193 0.11 6.80 14.30
C PRO A 193 1.49 7.42 14.61
N GLU A 194 1.84 7.44 15.89
CA GLU A 194 3.17 7.85 16.33
C GLU A 194 4.15 6.67 16.24
N PRO A 195 5.41 6.92 15.83
CA PRO A 195 6.43 5.89 15.75
C PRO A 195 6.71 5.24 17.11
N THR A 196 6.71 3.89 17.13
CA THR A 196 7.08 3.10 18.31
C THR A 196 8.53 2.62 18.27
N HIS A 197 9.20 2.73 17.12
CA HIS A 197 10.58 2.30 16.88
C HIS A 197 11.36 3.38 16.14
N CYS A 198 12.70 3.40 16.34
CA CYS A 198 13.62 4.20 15.55
C CYS A 198 14.93 3.43 15.33
N LYS A 199 15.77 3.89 14.41
CA LYS A 199 16.97 3.16 13.96
C LYS A 199 17.87 2.73 15.12
N GLU A 200 18.14 3.62 16.06
CA GLU A 200 19.07 3.38 17.18
C GLU A 200 18.35 3.10 18.52
N GLY A 201 17.04 3.25 18.56
CA GLY A 201 16.28 3.32 19.80
C GLY A 201 16.53 4.65 20.54
N LYS A 202 15.61 5.02 21.41
CA LYS A 202 15.76 6.16 22.32
C LYS A 202 15.13 5.81 23.66
N GLN A 203 15.78 6.26 24.73
CA GLN A 203 15.19 6.25 26.05
C GLN A 203 15.37 7.64 26.64
N ASP A 204 14.28 8.27 27.02
CA ASP A 204 14.26 9.56 27.68
C ASP A 204 13.28 9.53 28.85
N MET A 205 13.14 10.68 29.55
CA MET A 205 12.26 10.77 30.71
C MET A 205 10.76 10.72 30.36
N PHE A 206 10.39 10.74 29.08
CA PHE A 206 9.01 10.72 28.60
C PHE A 206 8.61 9.36 28.00
N GLY A 207 9.56 8.42 27.86
CA GLY A 207 9.31 7.07 27.35
C GLY A 207 10.49 6.45 26.63
N SER A 208 10.27 5.24 26.11
CA SER A 208 11.25 4.54 25.30
C SER A 208 10.71 4.29 23.90
N ILE A 209 11.49 4.67 22.87
CA ILE A 209 11.27 4.26 21.49
C ILE A 209 12.20 3.08 21.22
N LEU A 210 11.63 1.97 20.80
CA LEU A 210 12.35 0.72 20.57
C LEU A 210 13.29 0.83 19.36
N LYS A 211 14.30 -0.01 19.30
CA LYS A 211 15.16 -0.13 18.13
C LYS A 211 14.46 -0.88 16.99
N TRP A 212 14.76 -0.50 15.74
CA TRP A 212 14.28 -1.25 14.57
C TRP A 212 14.63 -2.73 14.66
N LYS A 213 13.72 -3.57 14.23
CA LYS A 213 13.89 -5.02 14.19
C LYS A 213 14.63 -5.42 12.90
N PRO A 214 15.70 -6.18 12.99
CA PRO A 214 16.43 -6.60 11.80
C PRO A 214 15.71 -7.77 11.10
N VAL A 215 15.71 -7.78 9.78
CA VAL A 215 15.05 -8.81 8.96
C VAL A 215 15.57 -10.23 9.27
N LYS A 216 16.83 -10.36 9.69
CA LYS A 216 17.43 -11.64 10.05
C LYS A 216 16.68 -12.40 11.16
N ASP A 217 15.92 -11.69 12.01
CA ASP A 217 15.19 -12.31 13.12
C ASP A 217 13.95 -13.12 12.65
N VAL A 218 13.56 -12.95 11.37
CA VAL A 218 12.39 -13.62 10.76
C VAL A 218 12.76 -14.42 9.50
N LEU A 219 14.05 -14.49 9.16
CA LEU A 219 14.52 -15.32 8.06
C LEU A 219 14.86 -16.71 8.61
N ASP A 220 14.36 -17.74 7.94
CA ASP A 220 14.85 -19.10 8.09
C ASP A 220 16.14 -19.22 7.29
N LEU A 221 17.27 -19.16 7.99
CA LEU A 221 18.60 -19.24 7.36
C LEU A 221 19.02 -20.69 7.09
N GLU A 222 18.26 -21.67 7.56
CA GLU A 222 18.49 -23.11 7.30
C GLU A 222 17.70 -23.58 6.07
N ASP A 223 16.72 -22.79 5.59
CA ASP A 223 16.03 -23.05 4.33
C ASP A 223 16.97 -22.82 3.15
N GLU A 224 17.41 -23.91 2.51
CA GLU A 224 18.27 -23.87 1.32
C GLU A 224 17.53 -23.32 0.08
N GLY A 225 16.20 -23.28 0.12
CA GLY A 225 15.38 -22.83 -0.97
C GLY A 225 15.49 -23.71 -2.22
N THR A 226 15.11 -23.18 -3.37
CA THR A 226 15.26 -23.84 -4.67
C THR A 226 16.25 -23.08 -5.56
N SER A 227 17.01 -23.81 -6.37
CA SER A 227 17.97 -23.20 -7.31
C SER A 227 17.27 -22.17 -8.21
N ILE A 228 17.90 -20.99 -8.33
CA ILE A 228 17.44 -19.94 -9.25
C ILE A 228 17.55 -20.34 -10.72
N PHE A 229 18.38 -21.35 -11.04
CA PHE A 229 18.63 -21.83 -12.39
C PHE A 229 17.64 -22.92 -12.86
N THR A 230 16.91 -23.57 -11.93
CA THR A 230 15.94 -24.63 -12.23
C THR A 230 14.49 -24.15 -12.25
N ARG A 231 14.25 -22.85 -12.25
CA ARG A 231 12.91 -22.25 -12.26
C ARG A 231 12.20 -22.51 -13.58
N LYS A 232 10.89 -22.82 -13.52
CA LYS A 232 10.03 -22.95 -14.72
C LYS A 232 10.10 -21.73 -15.63
N LYS A 233 10.19 -20.52 -15.05
CA LYS A 233 10.43 -19.29 -15.78
C LYS A 233 11.82 -18.77 -15.39
N PRO A 234 12.79 -18.80 -16.31
CA PRO A 234 14.14 -18.31 -16.06
C PRO A 234 14.15 -16.85 -15.60
N LEU A 235 15.14 -16.49 -14.80
CA LEU A 235 15.41 -15.08 -14.48
C LEU A 235 15.91 -14.36 -15.74
N SER A 236 15.57 -13.08 -15.87
CA SER A 236 16.12 -12.24 -16.95
C SER A 236 17.62 -12.04 -16.73
N GLU A 237 18.35 -11.85 -17.83
CA GLU A 237 19.79 -11.58 -17.80
C GLU A 237 20.15 -10.42 -16.87
N ASN A 238 19.45 -9.30 -16.97
CA ASN A 238 19.61 -8.16 -16.06
C ASN A 238 19.41 -8.52 -14.56
N THR A 239 18.58 -9.52 -14.25
CA THR A 239 18.39 -9.98 -12.87
C THR A 239 19.57 -10.83 -12.44
N LEU A 240 20.09 -11.71 -13.29
CA LEU A 240 21.27 -12.52 -13.03
C LEU A 240 22.51 -11.64 -12.84
N GLU A 241 22.69 -10.61 -13.68
CA GLU A 241 23.77 -9.63 -13.52
C GLU A 241 23.70 -8.88 -12.18
N ARG A 242 22.51 -8.49 -11.73
CA ARG A 242 22.35 -7.86 -10.40
C ARG A 242 22.69 -8.82 -9.27
N ILE A 243 22.30 -10.09 -9.37
CA ILE A 243 22.66 -11.13 -8.40
C ILE A 243 24.18 -11.29 -8.39
N TYR A 244 24.81 -11.42 -9.56
CA TYR A 244 26.25 -11.54 -9.68
C TYR A 244 27.00 -10.34 -9.11
N ALA A 245 26.56 -9.13 -9.42
CA ALA A 245 27.15 -7.90 -8.85
C ALA A 245 26.96 -7.85 -7.32
N GLY A 246 25.82 -8.33 -6.81
CA GLY A 246 25.58 -8.48 -5.39
C GLY A 246 26.51 -9.49 -4.72
N LEU A 247 26.73 -10.63 -5.35
CA LEU A 247 27.67 -11.65 -4.87
C LEU A 247 29.10 -11.10 -4.79
N ILE A 248 29.57 -10.40 -5.83
CA ILE A 248 30.90 -9.76 -5.81
C ILE A 248 30.97 -8.74 -4.67
N LYS A 249 30.00 -7.84 -4.58
CA LYS A 249 30.02 -6.72 -3.62
C LYS A 249 29.91 -7.17 -2.16
N PHE A 250 29.02 -8.08 -1.86
CA PHE A 250 28.65 -8.40 -0.48
C PHE A 250 29.22 -9.72 0.02
N VAL A 251 29.63 -10.60 -0.86
CA VAL A 251 30.15 -11.91 -0.51
C VAL A 251 31.64 -12.03 -0.76
N ALA A 252 32.08 -11.85 -2.00
CA ALA A 252 33.52 -12.01 -2.34
C ALA A 252 34.34 -10.86 -1.78
N GLY A 253 33.82 -9.64 -1.71
CA GLY A 253 34.51 -8.45 -1.20
C GLY A 253 33.95 -7.89 0.11
N GLY A 254 32.92 -8.51 0.67
CA GLY A 254 32.14 -7.93 1.77
C GLY A 254 32.41 -8.58 3.13
N LYS A 255 31.92 -7.87 4.16
CA LYS A 255 31.95 -8.31 5.55
C LYS A 255 30.80 -9.26 5.92
N ASP A 256 29.75 -9.31 5.09
CA ASP A 256 28.52 -10.05 5.37
C ASP A 256 28.38 -11.25 4.43
N LYS A 257 28.63 -12.44 4.95
CA LYS A 257 28.58 -13.72 4.20
C LYS A 257 27.18 -14.36 4.11
N TRP A 258 26.16 -13.74 4.66
CA TRP A 258 24.82 -14.33 4.78
C TRP A 258 24.03 -14.44 3.47
N LEU A 259 24.51 -13.83 2.39
CA LEU A 259 23.87 -13.89 1.06
C LEU A 259 24.24 -15.11 0.23
N LEU A 260 25.04 -16.03 0.77
CA LEU A 260 25.60 -17.17 0.02
C LEU A 260 25.08 -18.54 0.48
N LYS A 261 23.94 -18.61 1.04
CA LYS A 261 23.26 -19.91 1.11
C LYS A 261 22.22 -20.07 0.05
#